data_2ccb2695f1e92bc19a7155ba659d3fa9
#
_entry.id   2ccb2695f1e92bc19a7155ba659d3fa9
#
_cell.length_a   1.000
_cell.length_b   1.000
_cell.length_c   1.000
_cell.angle_alpha   90.00
_cell.angle_beta   90.00
_cell.angle_gamma   90.00
#
_symmetry.space_group_name_H-M   'P 1'
#
loop_
_entity.id
_entity.type
_entity.pdbx_description
1 polymer ?
#
loop_
_entity_poly.entity_id
_entity_poly.type
_entity_poly.pdbx_seq_one_letter_code
_entity_poly.pdbx_strand_id
1 'polypeptide(L)'
;MFGGYVLKRFSLPVALIFNNEIFLKADIENKSFYLDEGCEPFYYYKNGKKIEISNYKVPAEILEDDTLFEKWIMNAYEAAKRIEMKKLRF
;
A
#
# COMPACT_ATOMS: atom_id res chain seq x y z
N MET A 1 -17.37 2.45 3.04
CA MET A 1 -16.37 1.49 2.49
C MET A 1 -16.22 1.74 0.99
N PHE A 2 -15.05 1.60 0.48
CA PHE A 2 -14.78 1.89 -0.93
C PHE A 2 -15.01 0.70 -1.89
N GLY A 3 -15.47 -0.44 -1.36
CA GLY A 3 -15.81 -1.60 -2.18
C GLY A 3 -14.62 -2.42 -2.66
N GLY A 4 -13.48 -2.30 -2.01
CA GLY A 4 -12.30 -3.06 -2.37
C GLY A 4 -12.00 -4.15 -1.36
N TYR A 5 -10.82 -4.76 -1.52
CA TYR A 5 -10.36 -5.84 -0.65
C TYR A 5 -9.05 -5.45 0.00
N VAL A 6 -8.81 -6.00 1.19
CA VAL A 6 -7.54 -5.81 1.90
C VAL A 6 -6.80 -7.15 1.90
N LEU A 7 -5.54 -7.14 1.45
CA LEU A 7 -4.68 -8.30 1.55
C LEU A 7 -3.83 -8.18 2.80
N LYS A 8 -3.71 -9.29 3.53
CA LYS A 8 -2.92 -9.34 4.76
C LYS A 8 -1.81 -10.37 4.62
N ARG A 9 -0.70 -10.10 5.28
CA ARG A 9 0.40 -11.04 5.43
C ARG A 9 0.71 -11.11 6.91
N PHE A 10 0.66 -12.33 7.49
CA PHE A 10 0.83 -12.52 8.94
C PHE A 10 -0.08 -11.57 9.74
N SER A 11 -1.34 -11.48 9.32
CA SER A 11 -2.39 -10.68 9.95
C SER A 11 -2.22 -9.16 9.82
N LEU A 12 -1.20 -8.68 9.11
CA LEU A 12 -1.02 -7.24 8.88
C LEU A 12 -1.46 -6.86 7.48
N PRO A 13 -2.19 -5.73 7.33
CA PRO A 13 -2.64 -5.29 6.01
C PRO A 13 -1.44 -4.78 5.20
N VAL A 14 -1.20 -5.38 4.03
CA VAL A 14 -0.09 -4.99 3.18
C VAL A 14 -0.55 -4.37 1.86
N ALA A 15 -1.78 -4.60 1.46
CA ALA A 15 -2.26 -4.10 0.17
C ALA A 15 -3.77 -3.90 0.17
N LEU A 16 -4.20 -3.00 -0.70
CA LEU A 16 -5.60 -2.82 -1.07
C LEU A 16 -5.76 -3.25 -2.52
N ILE A 17 -6.88 -3.90 -2.83
CA ILE A 17 -7.26 -4.19 -4.22
C ILE A 17 -8.54 -3.44 -4.50
N PHE A 18 -8.52 -2.61 -5.53
CA PHE A 18 -9.68 -1.81 -5.93
C PHE A 18 -9.64 -1.60 -7.43
N ASN A 19 -10.75 -1.87 -8.13
CA ASN A 19 -10.86 -1.75 -9.59
C ASN A 19 -9.75 -2.51 -10.32
N ASN A 20 -9.47 -3.74 -9.86
CA ASN A 20 -8.43 -4.61 -10.43
C ASN A 20 -7.02 -4.03 -10.35
N GLU A 21 -6.80 -3.09 -9.44
CA GLU A 21 -5.50 -2.50 -9.20
C GLU A 21 -5.05 -2.81 -7.78
N ILE A 22 -3.73 -2.96 -7.57
CA ILE A 22 -3.15 -3.27 -6.28
C ILE A 22 -2.41 -2.04 -5.76
N PHE A 23 -2.69 -1.66 -4.51
CA PHE A 23 -2.08 -0.51 -3.85
C PHE A 23 -1.37 -1.02 -2.59
N LEU A 24 -0.06 -0.90 -2.55
CA LEU A 24 0.76 -1.42 -1.45
C LEU A 24 0.91 -0.42 -0.32
N LYS A 25 1.01 -0.94 0.90
CA LYS A 25 1.10 -0.15 2.12
C LYS A 25 2.36 0.71 2.15
N ALA A 26 2.20 1.95 2.58
CA ALA A 26 3.31 2.87 2.74
C ALA A 26 3.33 3.46 4.14
N ASP A 27 4.52 3.81 4.62
CA ASP A 27 4.70 4.60 5.82
C ASP A 27 5.71 5.69 5.50
N ILE A 28 6.12 6.45 6.49
CA ILE A 28 7.03 7.56 6.27
C ILE A 28 8.39 7.09 5.74
N GLU A 29 8.78 5.86 6.02
CA GLU A 29 10.09 5.35 5.61
C GLU A 29 10.12 4.85 4.18
N ASN A 30 9.03 4.24 3.68
CA ASN A 30 9.04 3.71 2.30
C ASN A 30 8.25 4.57 1.31
N LYS A 31 7.67 5.66 1.75
CA LYS A 31 6.92 6.55 0.87
C LYS A 31 7.77 7.06 -0.29
N SER A 32 9.00 7.47 -0.01
CA SER A 32 9.88 8.01 -1.06
C SER A 32 10.19 6.97 -2.13
N PHE A 33 10.28 5.70 -1.75
CA PHE A 33 10.48 4.64 -2.71
C PHE A 33 9.38 4.64 -3.77
N TYR A 34 8.12 4.71 -3.33
CA TYR A 34 6.99 4.73 -4.25
C TYR A 34 6.98 6.01 -5.10
N LEU A 35 7.26 7.14 -4.49
CA LEU A 35 7.27 8.42 -5.20
C LEU A 35 8.38 8.44 -6.29
N ASP A 36 9.55 7.89 -5.97
CA ASP A 36 10.66 7.81 -6.91
C ASP A 36 10.31 6.91 -8.11
N GLU A 37 9.45 5.91 -7.89
CA GLU A 37 9.00 5.01 -8.94
C GLU A 37 7.81 5.56 -9.72
N GLY A 38 7.34 6.75 -9.37
CA GLY A 38 6.21 7.38 -10.05
C GLY A 38 4.86 6.79 -9.69
N CYS A 39 4.77 6.13 -8.53
CA CYS A 39 3.52 5.49 -8.12
C CYS A 39 2.51 6.52 -7.62
N GLU A 40 1.24 6.30 -7.93
CA GLU A 40 0.16 7.17 -7.48
C GLU A 40 -0.43 6.66 -6.17
N PRO A 41 -0.80 7.57 -5.24
CA PRO A 41 -1.46 7.16 -4.00
C PRO A 41 -2.90 6.75 -4.27
N PHE A 42 -3.44 5.89 -3.39
CA PHE A 42 -4.85 5.56 -3.42
C PHE A 42 -5.65 6.68 -2.76
N TYR A 43 -6.74 7.09 -3.39
CA TYR A 43 -7.63 8.07 -2.79
C TYR A 43 -9.07 7.76 -3.18
N TYR A 44 -10.00 8.28 -2.39
CA TYR A 44 -11.42 8.20 -2.69
C TYR A 44 -12.10 9.48 -2.20
N TYR A 45 -13.33 9.68 -2.62
CA TYR A 45 -14.10 10.85 -2.19
C TYR A 45 -15.17 10.44 -1.20
N LYS A 46 -15.30 11.20 -0.13
CA LYS A 46 -16.33 11.01 0.87
C LYS A 46 -16.90 12.38 1.22
N ASN A 47 -18.22 12.54 1.04
CA ASN A 47 -18.91 13.81 1.29
C ASN A 47 -18.24 14.97 0.57
N GLY A 48 -17.81 14.75 -0.68
CA GLY A 48 -17.18 15.76 -1.51
C GLY A 48 -15.72 16.06 -1.18
N LYS A 49 -15.15 15.35 -0.22
CA LYS A 49 -13.76 15.55 0.18
C LYS A 49 -12.89 14.41 -0.31
N LYS A 50 -11.69 14.76 -0.78
CA LYS A 50 -10.71 13.76 -1.20
C LYS A 50 -10.00 13.20 0.03
N ILE A 51 -10.06 11.88 0.18
CA ILE A 51 -9.40 11.17 1.27
C ILE A 51 -8.28 10.32 0.67
N GLU A 52 -7.04 10.59 1.07
CA GLU A 52 -5.89 9.79 0.65
C GLU A 52 -5.52 8.79 1.72
N ILE A 53 -5.18 7.58 1.28
CA ILE A 53 -4.72 6.52 2.16
C ILE A 53 -3.26 6.26 1.82
N SER A 54 -2.46 5.89 2.83
CA SER A 54 -1.03 5.59 2.63
C SER A 54 -0.84 4.25 1.95
N ASN A 55 -1.31 4.16 0.70
CA ASN A 55 -1.12 3.00 -0.16
C ASN A 55 -0.84 3.53 -1.56
N TYR A 56 0.08 2.87 -2.28
CA TYR A 56 0.50 3.33 -3.59
C TYR A 56 0.32 2.25 -4.64
N LYS A 57 -0.13 2.66 -5.82
CA LYS A 57 -0.43 1.76 -6.93
C LYS A 57 0.84 1.08 -7.45
N VAL A 58 0.74 -0.24 -7.66
CA VAL A 58 1.84 -1.01 -8.22
C VAL A 58 1.80 -0.90 -9.74
N PRO A 59 2.91 -0.49 -10.41
CA PRO A 59 2.96 -0.47 -11.87
C PRO A 59 2.77 -1.85 -12.48
N ALA A 60 2.20 -1.90 -13.68
CA ALA A 60 1.92 -3.17 -14.35
C ALA A 60 3.18 -4.01 -14.57
N GLU A 61 4.30 -3.39 -14.90
CA GLU A 61 5.54 -4.11 -15.13
C GLU A 61 6.08 -4.79 -13.89
N ILE A 62 5.75 -4.27 -12.69
CA ILE A 62 6.14 -4.92 -11.44
C ILE A 62 5.24 -6.13 -11.18
N LEU A 63 3.94 -6.00 -11.50
CA LEU A 63 3.01 -7.13 -11.33
C LEU A 63 3.36 -8.30 -12.23
N GLU A 64 3.99 -8.04 -13.37
CA GLU A 64 4.38 -9.08 -14.33
C GLU A 64 5.70 -9.76 -13.98
N ASP A 65 6.44 -9.25 -13.00
CA ASP A 65 7.73 -9.79 -12.57
C ASP A 65 7.60 -10.33 -11.15
N ASP A 66 7.48 -11.65 -11.02
CA ASP A 66 7.24 -12.29 -9.72
C ASP A 66 8.32 -11.94 -8.68
N THR A 67 9.57 -11.87 -9.10
CA THR A 67 10.68 -11.56 -8.19
C THR A 67 10.58 -10.13 -7.68
N LEU A 68 10.34 -9.18 -8.58
CA LEU A 68 10.21 -7.78 -8.19
C LEU A 68 8.95 -7.56 -7.35
N PHE A 69 7.84 -8.18 -7.74
CA PHE A 69 6.59 -8.02 -7.00
C PHE A 69 6.73 -8.53 -5.57
N GLU A 70 7.43 -9.67 -5.38
CA GLU A 70 7.68 -10.19 -4.04
C GLU A 70 8.47 -9.20 -3.20
N LYS A 71 9.49 -8.55 -3.79
CA LYS A 71 10.27 -7.53 -3.07
C LYS A 71 9.41 -6.34 -2.68
N TRP A 72 8.51 -5.92 -3.56
CA TRP A 72 7.60 -4.81 -3.27
C TRP A 72 6.63 -5.18 -2.14
N ILE A 73 6.13 -6.43 -2.15
CA ILE A 73 5.25 -6.91 -1.08
C ILE A 73 5.99 -6.93 0.25
N MET A 74 7.24 -7.39 0.27
CA MET A 74 8.05 -7.40 1.50
C MET A 74 8.28 -6.00 2.02
N ASN A 75 8.53 -5.03 1.12
CA ASN A 75 8.67 -3.63 1.50
C ASN A 75 7.39 -3.12 2.16
N ALA A 76 6.24 -3.44 1.59
CA ALA A 76 4.95 -3.05 2.15
C ALA A 76 4.70 -3.72 3.50
N TYR A 77 5.09 -4.98 3.64
CA TYR A 77 4.96 -5.70 4.90
C TYR A 77 5.80 -5.05 6.01
N GLU A 78 7.04 -4.65 5.68
CA GLU A 78 7.88 -3.95 6.65
C GLU A 78 7.25 -2.63 7.07
N ALA A 79 6.63 -1.91 6.13
CA ALA A 79 5.90 -0.68 6.46
C ALA A 79 4.73 -0.98 7.39
N ALA A 80 3.97 -2.04 7.11
CA ALA A 80 2.84 -2.43 7.96
C ALA A 80 3.31 -2.80 9.37
N LYS A 81 4.44 -3.48 9.48
CA LYS A 81 5.04 -3.81 10.79
C LYS A 81 5.40 -2.56 11.56
N ARG A 82 6.05 -1.61 10.91
CA ARG A 82 6.43 -0.35 11.57
C ARG A 82 5.22 0.42 12.06
N ILE A 83 4.16 0.46 11.25
CA ILE A 83 2.91 1.12 11.66
C ILE A 83 2.32 0.44 12.89
N GLU A 84 2.26 -0.89 12.89
CA GLU A 84 1.72 -1.65 14.02
C GLU A 84 2.55 -1.44 15.28
N MET A 85 3.88 -1.45 15.14
CA MET A 85 4.78 -1.21 16.27
C MET A 85 4.54 0.16 16.91
N LYS A 86 4.29 1.18 16.08
CA LYS A 86 4.00 2.53 16.60
C LYS A 86 2.68 2.58 17.37
N LYS A 87 1.69 1.79 16.95
CA LYS A 87 0.41 1.73 17.67
C LYS A 87 0.55 1.12 19.05
N LEU A 88 1.56 0.27 19.26
CA LEU A 88 1.78 -0.39 20.54
C LEU A 88 2.63 0.44 21.51
N ARG A 89 3.08 1.62 21.07
CA ARG A 89 3.84 2.51 21.94
C ARG A 89 2.92 3.40 22.78
N PHE A 90 3.29 3.56 24.02
CA PHE A 90 2.57 4.41 24.95
C PHE A 90 3.38 5.61 25.35
#